data_360b8e7b8cfd2750a6e0a8ee14c7c739
#
_entry.id   360b8e7b8cfd2750a6e0a8ee14c7c739
#
_cell.length_a   1.000
_cell.length_b   1.000
_cell.length_c   1.000
_cell.angle_alpha   90.00
_cell.angle_beta   90.00
_cell.angle_gamma   90.00
#
_symmetry.space_group_name_H-M   'P 1'
#
loop_
_entity.id
_entity.type
_entity.pdbx_description
1 polymer ?
#
loop_
_entity_poly.entity_id
_entity_poly.type
_entity_poly.pdbx_seq_one_letter_code
_entity_poly.pdbx_strand_id
1 'polypeptide(L)'
;MVKRGDIAFTDDEIDLEKVDFIIFINRRYDILPPVVRLTPEWAAAAFMLGESVETSAGDPTQAGKQLRVVGTNPFIVGSKDEEGNTFLNILRNNPDIRCFILNTGRVGGMDRGRKITVRDSVKIMEMIARDKIVWKKDEFWGYEVPVKIPGLELSQFDLSNYYPEEQIQELSEDLKQERLDWLSQFHSLNRDIINAIMP
;
A
#
# COMPACT_ATOMS: atom_id res chain seq x y z
N MET A 1 18.68 -16.28 -22.56
CA MET A 1 18.81 -14.93 -21.97
C MET A 1 18.60 -13.94 -23.11
N VAL A 2 17.66 -13.00 -22.96
CA VAL A 2 17.37 -11.96 -23.97
C VAL A 2 18.04 -10.67 -23.49
N LYS A 3 18.71 -9.93 -24.39
CA LYS A 3 19.28 -8.63 -24.04
C LYS A 3 18.15 -7.60 -23.90
N ARG A 4 18.32 -6.65 -22.98
CA ARG A 4 17.31 -5.60 -22.74
C ARG A 4 16.98 -4.80 -23.99
N GLY A 5 17.97 -4.40 -24.79
CA GLY A 5 17.76 -3.68 -26.05
C GLY A 5 17.04 -4.47 -27.15
N ASP A 6 16.86 -5.79 -26.97
CA ASP A 6 16.11 -6.64 -27.90
C ASP A 6 14.61 -6.71 -27.57
N ILE A 7 14.16 -6.05 -26.49
CA ILE A 7 12.78 -6.05 -26.03
C ILE A 7 12.10 -4.74 -26.43
N ALA A 8 10.91 -4.81 -27.01
CA ALA A 8 10.13 -3.63 -27.36
C ALA A 8 9.82 -2.76 -26.12
N PHE A 9 9.81 -1.45 -26.30
CA PHE A 9 9.53 -0.45 -25.28
C PHE A 9 10.57 -0.40 -24.12
N THR A 10 11.83 -0.74 -24.41
CA THR A 10 12.96 -0.51 -23.52
C THR A 10 13.94 0.48 -24.16
N ASP A 11 14.74 1.13 -23.34
CA ASP A 11 15.89 1.94 -23.74
C ASP A 11 17.19 1.31 -23.23
N ASP A 12 18.33 1.88 -23.58
CA ASP A 12 19.64 1.40 -23.18
C ASP A 12 20.03 1.87 -21.77
N GLU A 13 19.31 2.85 -21.20
CA GLU A 13 19.56 3.35 -19.86
C GLU A 13 19.02 2.38 -18.81
N ILE A 14 19.85 2.06 -17.82
CA ILE A 14 19.53 1.10 -16.75
C ILE A 14 19.09 1.83 -15.48
N ASP A 15 19.68 3.00 -15.23
CA ASP A 15 19.47 3.77 -14.01
C ASP A 15 18.41 4.85 -14.22
N LEU A 16 17.66 5.14 -13.15
CA LEU A 16 16.74 6.27 -13.09
C LEU A 16 17.39 7.41 -12.28
N GLU A 17 17.46 8.59 -12.86
CA GLU A 17 18.00 9.76 -12.17
C GLU A 17 17.09 10.24 -11.03
N LYS A 18 15.77 10.03 -11.16
CA LYS A 18 14.77 10.52 -10.21
C LYS A 18 13.59 9.59 -10.08
N VAL A 19 13.10 9.48 -8.84
CA VAL A 19 11.83 8.84 -8.50
C VAL A 19 10.88 9.90 -7.94
N ASP A 20 9.72 10.10 -8.57
CA ASP A 20 8.72 11.08 -8.12
C ASP A 20 7.71 10.47 -7.14
N PHE A 21 7.39 9.18 -7.29
CA PHE A 21 6.48 8.49 -6.37
C PHE A 21 6.71 6.99 -6.30
N ILE A 22 6.33 6.40 -5.17
CA ILE A 22 6.36 4.96 -4.89
C ILE A 22 4.94 4.51 -4.60
N ILE A 23 4.51 3.45 -5.26
CA ILE A 23 3.18 2.84 -5.06
C ILE A 23 3.35 1.42 -4.53
N PHE A 24 2.90 1.18 -3.31
CA PHE A 24 2.76 -0.18 -2.75
C PHE A 24 1.45 -0.78 -3.27
N ILE A 25 1.54 -1.87 -4.02
CA ILE A 25 0.37 -2.55 -4.55
C ILE A 25 -0.07 -3.60 -3.55
N ASN A 26 -1.19 -3.34 -2.88
CA ASN A 26 -1.82 -4.26 -1.94
C ASN A 26 -3.03 -4.94 -2.57
N ARG A 27 -3.46 -6.04 -1.97
CA ARG A 27 -4.72 -6.70 -2.30
C ARG A 27 -5.44 -7.11 -1.03
N ARG A 28 -6.28 -6.20 -0.54
CA ARG A 28 -7.16 -6.46 0.61
C ARG A 28 -8.62 -6.45 0.17
N TYR A 29 -9.46 -7.08 0.99
CA TYR A 29 -10.87 -7.30 0.66
C TYR A 29 -11.81 -6.71 1.70
N ASP A 30 -11.30 -5.93 2.64
CA ASP A 30 -11.98 -5.44 3.83
C ASP A 30 -12.25 -3.93 3.76
N ILE A 31 -11.54 -3.18 4.59
CA ILE A 31 -11.77 -1.74 4.84
C ILE A 31 -10.76 -0.82 4.15
N LEU A 32 -9.70 -1.38 3.53
CA LEU A 32 -8.69 -0.54 2.91
C LEU A 32 -9.26 0.20 1.70
N PRO A 33 -9.20 1.55 1.65
CA PRO A 33 -9.65 2.33 0.51
C PRO A 33 -8.94 1.94 -0.79
N PRO A 34 -9.47 2.34 -1.97
CA PRO A 34 -8.81 2.07 -3.25
C PRO A 34 -7.40 2.64 -3.35
N VAL A 35 -7.14 3.76 -2.68
CA VAL A 35 -5.82 4.40 -2.61
C VAL A 35 -5.72 5.24 -1.34
N VAL A 36 -4.51 5.30 -0.76
CA VAL A 36 -4.16 6.22 0.33
C VAL A 36 -2.82 6.87 0.05
N ARG A 37 -2.62 8.11 0.52
CA ARG A 37 -1.34 8.81 0.47
C ARG A 37 -0.67 8.75 1.83
N LEU A 38 0.63 8.42 1.85
CA LEU A 38 1.38 8.08 3.04
C LEU A 38 2.35 9.18 3.42
N THR A 39 2.57 9.34 4.73
CA THR A 39 3.76 10.04 5.25
C THR A 39 5.00 9.15 5.05
N PRO A 40 6.23 9.68 5.16
CA PRO A 40 7.44 8.87 5.11
C PRO A 40 7.44 7.71 6.11
N GLU A 41 6.95 7.95 7.33
CA GLU A 41 6.87 6.95 8.40
C GLU A 41 5.86 5.84 8.05
N TRP A 42 4.68 6.24 7.55
CA TRP A 42 3.68 5.29 7.07
C TRP A 42 4.16 4.49 5.85
N ALA A 43 4.91 5.12 4.95
CA ALA A 43 5.48 4.43 3.79
C ALA A 43 6.51 3.37 4.23
N ALA A 44 7.34 3.70 5.22
CA ALA A 44 8.25 2.72 5.81
C ALA A 44 7.50 1.62 6.56
N ALA A 45 6.39 1.94 7.25
CA ALA A 45 5.52 0.93 7.83
C ALA A 45 4.90 0.02 6.74
N ALA A 46 4.39 0.57 5.65
CA ALA A 46 3.86 -0.21 4.53
C ALA A 46 4.91 -1.13 3.90
N PHE A 47 6.16 -0.65 3.76
CA PHE A 47 7.29 -1.46 3.35
C PHE A 47 7.53 -2.64 4.29
N MET A 48 7.56 -2.41 5.60
CA MET A 48 7.77 -3.44 6.62
C MET A 48 6.59 -4.40 6.74
N LEU A 49 5.37 -3.91 6.57
CA LEU A 49 4.17 -4.74 6.56
C LEU A 49 4.16 -5.71 5.38
N GLY A 50 4.63 -5.29 4.21
CA GLY A 50 4.74 -6.14 3.03
C GLY A 50 3.44 -6.88 2.69
N GLU A 51 2.30 -6.22 2.88
CA GLU A 51 0.98 -6.82 2.71
C GLU A 51 0.75 -7.27 1.28
N SER A 52 0.57 -8.55 1.08
CA SER A 52 0.33 -9.18 -0.21
C SER A 52 -0.66 -10.33 -0.07
N VAL A 53 -0.98 -10.97 -1.19
CA VAL A 53 -1.83 -12.16 -1.24
C VAL A 53 -1.12 -13.20 -2.09
N GLU A 54 -1.09 -14.43 -1.59
CA GLU A 54 -0.55 -15.55 -2.36
C GLU A 54 -1.30 -15.71 -3.68
N THR A 55 -0.55 -15.87 -4.74
CA THR A 55 -1.11 -16.01 -6.09
C THR A 55 -1.16 -17.48 -6.50
N SER A 56 -2.05 -17.82 -7.42
CA SER A 56 -2.11 -19.17 -8.01
C SER A 56 -0.85 -19.56 -8.79
N ALA A 57 0.04 -18.61 -9.06
CA ALA A 57 1.32 -18.87 -9.72
C ALA A 57 2.38 -19.42 -8.76
N GLY A 58 2.25 -19.15 -7.45
CA GLY A 58 3.11 -19.73 -6.42
C GLY A 58 2.59 -21.11 -6.00
N ASP A 59 1.60 -21.11 -5.11
CA ASP A 59 0.91 -22.34 -4.67
C ASP A 59 -0.60 -22.18 -4.87
N PRO A 60 -1.20 -22.91 -5.82
CA PRO A 60 -2.65 -22.84 -6.08
C PRO A 60 -3.52 -23.14 -4.86
N THR A 61 -3.03 -23.96 -3.92
CA THR A 61 -3.77 -24.33 -2.70
C THR A 61 -3.77 -23.21 -1.65
N GLN A 62 -2.85 -22.26 -1.75
CA GLN A 62 -2.71 -21.11 -0.86
C GLN A 62 -3.24 -19.82 -1.50
N ALA A 63 -3.66 -19.89 -2.76
CA ALA A 63 -4.14 -18.74 -3.50
C ALA A 63 -5.23 -17.97 -2.72
N GLY A 64 -5.04 -16.65 -2.57
CA GLY A 64 -5.94 -15.79 -1.81
C GLY A 64 -5.65 -15.65 -0.33
N LYS A 65 -4.73 -16.45 0.25
CA LYS A 65 -4.29 -16.24 1.63
C LYS A 65 -3.41 -15.01 1.76
N GLN A 66 -3.54 -14.34 2.88
CA GLN A 66 -2.69 -13.19 3.19
C GLN A 66 -1.24 -13.64 3.34
N LEU A 67 -0.35 -12.89 2.72
CA LEU A 67 1.10 -13.07 2.78
C LEU A 67 1.75 -11.76 3.20
N ARG A 68 2.78 -11.84 4.03
CA ARG A 68 3.61 -10.70 4.42
C ARG A 68 5.05 -10.93 4.01
N VAL A 69 5.54 -10.06 3.13
CA VAL A 69 6.92 -10.10 2.64
C VAL A 69 7.50 -8.69 2.74
N VAL A 70 8.40 -8.46 3.69
CA VAL A 70 9.02 -7.14 3.89
C VAL A 70 9.58 -6.62 2.56
N GLY A 71 9.24 -5.38 2.21
CA GLY A 71 9.63 -4.73 0.97
C GLY A 71 9.13 -5.43 -0.29
N THR A 72 8.21 -6.41 -0.17
CA THR A 72 7.85 -7.33 -1.27
C THR A 72 9.07 -8.01 -1.92
N ASN A 73 10.18 -8.09 -1.16
CA ASN A 73 11.45 -8.63 -1.61
C ASN A 73 11.81 -9.89 -0.80
N PRO A 74 11.66 -11.09 -1.37
CA PRO A 74 12.02 -12.33 -0.69
C PRO A 74 13.54 -12.55 -0.60
N PHE A 75 14.35 -11.70 -1.22
CA PHE A 75 15.80 -11.83 -1.30
C PHE A 75 16.57 -10.93 -0.33
N ILE A 76 15.91 -10.37 0.67
CA ILE A 76 16.58 -9.61 1.74
C ILE A 76 17.47 -10.59 2.52
N VAL A 77 18.79 -10.36 2.49
CA VAL A 77 19.79 -11.20 3.15
C VAL A 77 20.18 -10.64 4.52
N GLY A 78 20.06 -9.31 4.70
CA GLY A 78 20.39 -8.61 5.93
C GLY A 78 19.26 -8.57 6.94
N SER A 79 19.38 -7.68 7.92
CA SER A 79 18.33 -7.39 8.89
C SER A 79 17.18 -6.64 8.20
N LYS A 80 15.97 -7.16 8.33
CA LYS A 80 14.76 -6.50 7.82
C LYS A 80 14.52 -5.14 8.48
N ASP A 81 14.90 -5.00 9.75
CA ASP A 81 14.82 -3.76 10.52
C ASP A 81 15.71 -2.67 9.87
N GLU A 82 16.92 -3.04 9.48
CA GLU A 82 17.85 -2.12 8.81
C GLU A 82 17.32 -1.67 7.46
N GLU A 83 16.70 -2.56 6.70
CA GLU A 83 16.06 -2.21 5.42
C GLU A 83 14.92 -1.21 5.63
N GLY A 84 14.05 -1.44 6.61
CA GLY A 84 12.97 -0.51 6.97
C GLY A 84 13.49 0.86 7.43
N ASN A 85 14.52 0.86 8.28
CA ASN A 85 15.15 2.09 8.76
C ASN A 85 15.86 2.85 7.63
N THR A 86 16.54 2.14 6.74
CA THR A 86 17.19 2.72 5.56
C THR A 86 16.17 3.33 4.63
N PHE A 87 15.05 2.64 4.38
CA PHE A 87 13.98 3.15 3.53
C PHE A 87 13.35 4.43 4.13
N LEU A 88 13.09 4.47 5.44
CA LEU A 88 12.64 5.69 6.13
C LEU A 88 13.62 6.85 5.93
N ASN A 89 14.92 6.59 6.11
CA ASN A 89 15.95 7.61 5.93
C ASN A 89 16.03 8.13 4.48
N ILE A 90 15.87 7.26 3.49
CA ILE A 90 15.80 7.65 2.08
C ILE A 90 14.62 8.59 1.86
N LEU A 91 13.43 8.28 2.37
CA LEU A 91 12.25 9.13 2.20
C LEU A 91 12.40 10.48 2.92
N ARG A 92 12.96 10.50 4.13
CA ARG A 92 13.20 11.75 4.88
C ARG A 92 14.21 12.66 4.20
N ASN A 93 15.21 12.09 3.52
CA ASN A 93 16.22 12.83 2.76
C ASN A 93 15.73 13.26 1.36
N ASN A 94 14.61 12.71 0.90
CA ASN A 94 14.01 13.00 -0.40
C ASN A 94 12.50 13.33 -0.24
N PRO A 95 12.17 14.48 0.36
CA PRO A 95 10.79 14.83 0.72
C PRO A 95 9.86 15.03 -0.49
N ASP A 96 10.42 15.14 -1.69
CA ASP A 96 9.67 15.25 -2.93
C ASP A 96 9.08 13.88 -3.38
N ILE A 97 9.58 12.75 -2.85
CA ILE A 97 9.05 11.43 -3.15
C ILE A 97 7.71 11.23 -2.44
N ARG A 98 6.66 11.06 -3.21
CA ARG A 98 5.31 10.80 -2.70
C ARG A 98 5.05 9.30 -2.64
N CYS A 99 4.48 8.83 -1.53
CA CYS A 99 4.23 7.41 -1.32
C CYS A 99 2.73 7.13 -1.23
N PHE A 100 2.30 6.00 -1.81
CA PHE A 100 0.90 5.60 -1.86
C PHE A 100 0.75 4.09 -1.62
N ILE A 101 -0.39 3.67 -1.05
CA ILE A 101 -0.87 2.30 -1.18
C ILE A 101 -2.00 2.29 -2.22
N LEU A 102 -1.93 1.36 -3.17
CA LEU A 102 -2.98 1.07 -4.14
C LEU A 102 -3.59 -0.30 -3.81
N ASN A 103 -4.84 -0.31 -3.38
CA ASN A 103 -5.57 -1.55 -3.17
C ASN A 103 -6.14 -2.06 -4.52
N THR A 104 -5.82 -3.30 -4.86
CA THR A 104 -6.32 -3.96 -6.09
C THR A 104 -7.33 -5.06 -5.80
N GLY A 105 -7.85 -5.10 -4.58
CA GLY A 105 -8.81 -6.08 -4.11
C GLY A 105 -10.26 -5.60 -4.16
N ARG A 106 -10.87 -5.49 -3.00
CA ARG A 106 -12.25 -5.02 -2.81
C ARG A 106 -12.32 -4.09 -1.59
N VAL A 107 -13.37 -3.28 -1.54
CA VAL A 107 -13.76 -2.53 -0.34
C VAL A 107 -15.13 -3.03 0.07
N GLY A 108 -15.31 -3.39 1.34
CA GLY A 108 -16.60 -3.86 1.87
C GLY A 108 -16.79 -5.38 1.90
N GLY A 109 -15.69 -6.16 1.88
CA GLY A 109 -15.72 -7.63 2.03
C GLY A 109 -15.74 -8.42 0.73
N MET A 110 -15.47 -9.72 0.85
CA MET A 110 -15.35 -10.63 -0.30
C MET A 110 -16.67 -10.80 -1.06
N ASP A 111 -17.79 -10.92 -0.33
CA ASP A 111 -19.07 -11.32 -0.91
C ASP A 111 -19.82 -10.12 -1.51
N ARG A 112 -19.90 -9.01 -0.80
CA ARG A 112 -20.73 -7.85 -1.15
C ARG A 112 -19.92 -6.62 -1.55
N GLY A 113 -18.62 -6.61 -1.21
CA GLY A 113 -17.77 -5.45 -1.42
C GLY A 113 -17.56 -5.09 -2.90
N ARG A 114 -17.35 -3.80 -3.16
CA ARG A 114 -17.04 -3.27 -4.48
C ARG A 114 -15.63 -3.68 -4.90
N LYS A 115 -15.52 -4.43 -5.98
CA LYS A 115 -14.22 -4.79 -6.57
C LYS A 115 -13.55 -3.56 -7.17
N ILE A 116 -12.29 -3.37 -6.86
CA ILE A 116 -11.43 -2.38 -7.52
C ILE A 116 -10.96 -3.00 -8.83
N THR A 117 -11.43 -2.47 -9.95
CA THR A 117 -11.11 -3.01 -11.27
C THR A 117 -9.76 -2.49 -11.76
N VAL A 118 -9.19 -3.13 -12.78
CA VAL A 118 -7.99 -2.63 -13.46
C VAL A 118 -8.22 -1.20 -13.98
N ARG A 119 -9.42 -0.91 -14.51
CA ARG A 119 -9.78 0.44 -14.98
C ARG A 119 -9.74 1.46 -13.85
N ASP A 120 -10.26 1.11 -12.66
CA ASP A 120 -10.21 1.98 -11.48
C ASP A 120 -8.75 2.22 -11.07
N SER A 121 -7.92 1.17 -11.00
CA SER A 121 -6.50 1.28 -10.64
C SER A 121 -5.70 2.14 -11.63
N VAL A 122 -5.90 1.94 -12.95
CA VAL A 122 -5.26 2.76 -13.99
C VAL A 122 -5.69 4.23 -13.86
N LYS A 123 -6.98 4.49 -13.61
CA LYS A 123 -7.48 5.85 -13.41
C LYS A 123 -6.87 6.50 -12.16
N ILE A 124 -6.75 5.77 -11.06
CA ILE A 124 -6.08 6.24 -9.83
C ILE A 124 -4.62 6.61 -10.13
N MET A 125 -3.86 5.72 -10.77
CA MET A 125 -2.46 5.99 -11.11
C MET A 125 -2.30 7.19 -12.04
N GLU A 126 -3.17 7.34 -13.05
CA GLU A 126 -3.19 8.52 -13.91
C GLU A 126 -3.42 9.81 -13.09
N MET A 127 -4.36 9.79 -12.13
CA MET A 127 -4.67 10.96 -11.32
C MET A 127 -3.59 11.27 -10.29
N ILE A 128 -2.87 10.26 -9.78
CA ILE A 128 -1.64 10.44 -8.98
C ILE A 128 -0.58 11.15 -9.81
N ALA A 129 -0.28 10.63 -11.01
CA ALA A 129 0.75 11.20 -11.87
C ALA A 129 0.45 12.65 -12.30
N ARG A 130 -0.84 12.99 -12.44
CA ARG A 130 -1.30 14.35 -12.79
C ARG A 130 -1.51 15.27 -11.58
N ASP A 131 -1.31 14.78 -10.36
CA ASP A 131 -1.58 15.50 -9.10
C ASP A 131 -3.01 16.07 -9.02
N LYS A 132 -4.01 15.25 -9.36
CA LYS A 132 -5.43 15.66 -9.46
C LYS A 132 -6.33 15.08 -8.38
N ILE A 133 -5.80 14.30 -7.45
CA ILE A 133 -6.56 13.74 -6.34
C ILE A 133 -6.62 14.78 -5.21
N VAL A 134 -7.82 14.98 -4.67
CA VAL A 134 -8.01 15.79 -3.47
C VAL A 134 -8.01 14.88 -2.26
N TRP A 135 -7.16 15.18 -1.30
CA TRP A 135 -6.92 14.36 -0.13
C TRP A 135 -7.45 15.00 1.15
N LYS A 136 -7.79 14.18 2.13
CA LYS A 136 -7.98 14.60 3.53
C LYS A 136 -7.26 13.63 4.45
N LYS A 137 -6.79 14.12 5.59
CA LYS A 137 -6.24 13.28 6.63
C LYS A 137 -7.33 12.40 7.25
N ASP A 138 -7.02 11.14 7.46
CA ASP A 138 -7.79 10.22 8.26
C ASP A 138 -7.20 10.19 9.67
N GLU A 139 -7.97 10.60 10.66
CA GLU A 139 -7.48 10.76 12.04
C GLU A 139 -7.22 9.42 12.73
N PHE A 140 -7.93 8.36 12.32
CA PHE A 140 -7.73 7.03 12.90
C PHE A 140 -6.45 6.36 12.38
N TRP A 141 -6.16 6.54 11.08
CA TRP A 141 -5.02 5.90 10.42
C TRP A 141 -3.79 6.80 10.31
N GLY A 142 -3.95 8.13 10.38
CA GLY A 142 -2.86 9.10 10.23
C GLY A 142 -2.35 9.30 8.81
N TYR A 143 -2.79 8.51 7.84
CA TYR A 143 -2.54 8.74 6.42
C TYR A 143 -3.65 9.58 5.78
N GLU A 144 -3.53 9.87 4.48
CA GLU A 144 -4.55 10.64 3.77
C GLU A 144 -5.38 9.75 2.85
N VAL A 145 -6.69 9.97 2.88
CA VAL A 145 -7.67 9.30 2.02
C VAL A 145 -8.21 10.24 0.96
N PRO A 146 -8.60 9.75 -0.22
CA PRO A 146 -9.14 10.60 -1.26
C PRO A 146 -10.55 11.05 -0.92
N VAL A 147 -10.83 12.34 -1.11
CA VAL A 147 -12.19 12.89 -1.11
C VAL A 147 -12.73 13.13 -2.52
N LYS A 148 -11.83 13.22 -3.50
CA LYS A 148 -12.21 13.34 -4.91
C LYS A 148 -11.11 12.77 -5.81
N ILE A 149 -11.50 11.89 -6.72
CA ILE A 149 -10.67 11.40 -7.82
C ILE A 149 -11.43 11.68 -9.13
N PRO A 150 -10.93 12.55 -10.01
CA PRO A 150 -11.61 12.84 -11.28
C PRO A 150 -11.80 11.56 -12.11
N GLY A 151 -13.04 11.30 -12.52
CA GLY A 151 -13.42 10.14 -13.32
C GLY A 151 -13.55 8.82 -12.54
N LEU A 152 -13.52 8.88 -11.21
CA LEU A 152 -13.84 7.76 -10.32
C LEU A 152 -14.90 8.19 -9.29
N GLU A 153 -15.98 7.43 -9.17
CA GLU A 153 -17.02 7.66 -8.18
C GLU A 153 -16.66 6.97 -6.87
N LEU A 154 -16.21 7.77 -5.89
CA LEU A 154 -15.75 7.29 -4.59
C LEU A 154 -16.86 6.75 -3.69
N SER A 155 -18.10 7.23 -3.86
CA SER A 155 -19.26 6.76 -3.10
C SER A 155 -19.46 5.24 -3.16
N GLN A 156 -19.04 4.60 -4.27
CA GLN A 156 -19.10 3.15 -4.42
C GLN A 156 -18.15 2.39 -3.48
N PHE A 157 -17.16 3.07 -2.93
CA PHE A 157 -16.15 2.51 -2.02
C PHE A 157 -16.37 2.99 -0.57
N ASP A 158 -17.50 3.63 -0.28
CA ASP A 158 -17.85 4.01 1.08
C ASP A 158 -18.18 2.77 1.90
N LEU A 159 -17.50 2.61 3.02
CA LEU A 159 -17.67 1.46 3.91
C LEU A 159 -19.07 1.39 4.52
N SER A 160 -19.72 2.53 4.71
CA SER A 160 -21.09 2.60 5.23
C SER A 160 -22.13 1.91 4.33
N ASN A 161 -21.81 1.66 3.05
CA ASN A 161 -22.63 0.84 2.16
C ASN A 161 -22.61 -0.66 2.49
N TYR A 162 -21.61 -1.11 3.24
CA TYR A 162 -21.32 -2.53 3.46
C TYR A 162 -21.38 -2.95 4.91
N TYR A 163 -21.02 -2.04 5.81
CA TYR A 163 -20.89 -2.31 7.24
C TYR A 163 -21.55 -1.22 8.09
N PRO A 164 -22.20 -1.56 9.21
CA PRO A 164 -22.56 -0.58 10.22
C PRO A 164 -21.29 0.03 10.86
N GLU A 165 -21.41 1.22 11.42
CA GLU A 165 -20.30 2.00 11.97
C GLU A 165 -19.51 1.23 13.04
N GLU A 166 -20.20 0.53 13.92
CA GLU A 166 -19.58 -0.31 14.97
C GLU A 166 -18.67 -1.39 14.35
N GLN A 167 -19.11 -2.03 13.28
CA GLN A 167 -18.33 -3.06 12.59
C GLN A 167 -17.13 -2.46 11.84
N ILE A 168 -17.25 -1.25 11.27
CA ILE A 168 -16.13 -0.54 10.66
C ILE A 168 -15.05 -0.27 11.71
N GLN A 169 -15.47 0.16 12.90
CA GLN A 169 -14.56 0.41 14.01
C GLN A 169 -13.86 -0.87 14.45
N GLU A 170 -14.60 -1.97 14.69
CA GLU A 170 -14.05 -3.26 15.07
C GLU A 170 -13.02 -3.75 14.04
N LEU A 171 -13.38 -3.77 12.75
CA LEU A 171 -12.47 -4.17 11.67
C LEU A 171 -11.22 -3.27 11.59
N SER A 172 -11.35 -2.00 11.92
CA SER A 172 -10.24 -1.05 11.92
C SER A 172 -9.28 -1.31 13.09
N GLU A 173 -9.81 -1.57 14.28
CA GLU A 173 -9.03 -1.94 15.46
C GLU A 173 -8.30 -3.28 15.25
N ASP A 174 -9.00 -4.28 14.73
CA ASP A 174 -8.43 -5.60 14.42
C ASP A 174 -7.28 -5.50 13.42
N LEU A 175 -7.47 -4.74 12.33
CA LEU A 175 -6.43 -4.53 11.34
C LEU A 175 -5.24 -3.75 11.92
N LYS A 176 -5.49 -2.75 12.77
CA LYS A 176 -4.44 -2.01 13.45
C LYS A 176 -3.62 -2.94 14.35
N GLN A 177 -4.28 -3.77 15.15
CA GLN A 177 -3.62 -4.73 16.03
C GLN A 177 -2.81 -5.77 15.25
N GLU A 178 -3.37 -6.34 14.18
CA GLU A 178 -2.66 -7.26 13.27
C GLU A 178 -1.36 -6.66 12.73
N ARG A 179 -1.38 -5.39 12.34
CA ARG A 179 -0.22 -4.66 11.83
C ARG A 179 0.82 -4.40 12.92
N LEU A 180 0.37 -4.00 14.11
CA LEU A 180 1.25 -3.78 15.25
C LEU A 180 1.94 -5.07 15.72
N ASP A 181 1.20 -6.16 15.80
CA ASP A 181 1.75 -7.46 16.17
C ASP A 181 2.83 -7.91 15.18
N TRP A 182 2.62 -7.68 13.87
CA TRP A 182 3.64 -7.94 12.87
C TRP A 182 4.87 -7.05 13.05
N LEU A 183 4.70 -5.76 13.24
CA LEU A 183 5.82 -4.82 13.38
C LEU A 183 6.59 -5.03 14.70
N SER A 184 5.96 -5.52 15.75
CA SER A 184 6.58 -5.78 17.05
C SER A 184 7.69 -6.84 17.01
N GLN A 185 7.72 -7.67 15.96
CA GLN A 185 8.76 -8.68 15.76
C GLN A 185 10.13 -8.07 15.39
N PHE A 186 10.14 -6.82 14.97
CA PHE A 186 11.34 -6.12 14.49
C PHE A 186 11.89 -5.20 15.58
N HIS A 187 12.76 -5.76 16.44
CA HIS A 187 13.19 -5.10 17.68
C HIS A 187 14.08 -3.87 17.47
N SER A 188 14.78 -3.78 16.34
CA SER A 188 15.66 -2.66 15.99
C SER A 188 15.00 -1.67 15.03
N LEU A 189 13.70 -1.86 14.74
CA LEU A 189 12.95 -0.95 13.87
C LEU A 189 12.77 0.40 14.55
N ASN A 190 12.93 1.48 13.79
CA ASN A 190 12.71 2.83 14.26
C ASN A 190 11.26 2.98 14.78
N ARG A 191 11.13 3.52 15.98
CA ARG A 191 9.83 3.68 16.65
C ARG A 191 8.86 4.57 15.88
N ASP A 192 9.35 5.52 15.10
CA ASP A 192 8.49 6.36 14.27
C ASP A 192 7.70 5.56 13.22
N ILE A 193 8.28 4.45 12.73
CA ILE A 193 7.61 3.53 11.79
C ILE A 193 6.44 2.83 12.49
N ILE A 194 6.65 2.37 13.73
CA ILE A 194 5.60 1.70 14.52
C ILE A 194 4.53 2.71 14.93
N ASN A 195 4.94 3.89 15.39
CA ASN A 195 4.05 4.96 15.83
C ASN A 195 3.18 5.51 14.70
N ALA A 196 3.62 5.41 13.45
CA ALA A 196 2.82 5.84 12.30
C ALA A 196 1.47 5.11 12.21
N ILE A 197 1.38 3.86 12.71
CA ILE A 197 0.14 3.07 12.75
C ILE A 197 -0.73 3.41 13.98
N MET A 198 -0.16 4.13 14.96
CA MET A 198 -0.83 4.56 16.20
C MET A 198 -0.89 6.10 16.27
N PRO A 199 -1.57 6.79 15.36
CA PRO A 199 -1.67 8.24 15.42
C PRO A 199 -2.54 8.73 16.58
#